data_c35c88585521372197c0e9a2882723f3
#
_entry.id   c35c88585521372197c0e9a2882723f3
#
_cell.length_a   1.000
_cell.length_b   1.000
_cell.length_c   1.000
_cell.angle_alpha   90.00
_cell.angle_beta   90.00
_cell.angle_gamma   90.00
#
_symmetry.space_group_name_H-M   'P 1'
#
loop_
_entity.id
_entity.type
_entity.pdbx_description
1 polymer ?
#
loop_
_entity_poly.entity_id
_entity_poly.type
_entity_poly.pdbx_seq_one_letter_code
_entity_poly.pdbx_strand_id
1 'polypeptide(L)'
;MNSKNDLNDKFISFLDQTKNEEHKEVTRLNDRVLIIDGLNTFIRGFAVNPAMNDDGLHIGGLIGFLRSVRYTCDILKPSRCIIVFDGKGGSPKRRKIYPEYKANRKVKSKLNRNVDWGTAPQDEQESMKQQMGRLIDYLEQLPLTLISIDNVEADDVMAYISQQVLTESDIFLMSTDKDFLQLVDDRVKVWSPTKKKLYTKDAIQ
;
A
#
# COMPACT_ATOMS: atom_id res chain seq x y z
N MET A 1 -1.06 -8.14 -47.75
CA MET A 1 -0.46 -9.26 -46.97
C MET A 1 0.68 -8.82 -46.02
N ASN A 2 0.77 -7.53 -45.62
CA ASN A 2 1.93 -7.00 -44.86
C ASN A 2 1.68 -6.62 -43.38
N SER A 3 0.44 -6.75 -42.86
CA SER A 3 0.19 -6.22 -41.50
C SER A 3 0.50 -7.22 -40.38
N LYS A 4 0.52 -8.51 -40.65
CA LYS A 4 0.85 -9.53 -39.63
C LYS A 4 2.35 -9.63 -39.32
N ASN A 5 3.20 -9.39 -40.31
CA ASN A 5 4.66 -9.41 -40.11
C ASN A 5 5.12 -8.20 -39.30
N ASP A 6 4.55 -7.00 -39.51
CA ASP A 6 4.89 -5.77 -38.81
C ASP A 6 4.54 -5.85 -37.30
N LEU A 7 3.44 -6.53 -36.93
CA LEU A 7 3.06 -6.74 -35.53
C LEU A 7 4.00 -7.73 -34.82
N ASN A 8 4.41 -8.77 -35.54
CA ASN A 8 5.32 -9.79 -35.02
C ASN A 8 6.73 -9.21 -34.81
N ASP A 9 7.20 -8.40 -35.74
CA ASP A 9 8.50 -7.73 -35.67
C ASP A 9 8.55 -6.70 -34.51
N LYS A 10 7.44 -5.95 -34.28
CA LYS A 10 7.30 -5.05 -33.13
C LYS A 10 7.26 -5.81 -31.84
N PHE A 11 6.60 -6.97 -31.78
CA PHE A 11 6.56 -7.79 -30.58
C PHE A 11 7.91 -8.43 -30.26
N ILE A 12 8.64 -8.90 -31.27
CA ILE A 12 10.01 -9.43 -31.12
C ILE A 12 10.97 -8.32 -30.66
N SER A 13 10.89 -7.13 -31.26
CA SER A 13 11.69 -5.97 -30.85
C SER A 13 11.38 -5.55 -29.41
N PHE A 14 10.13 -5.61 -28.97
CA PHE A 14 9.75 -5.35 -27.58
C PHE A 14 10.32 -6.42 -26.63
N LEU A 15 10.26 -7.71 -27.01
CA LEU A 15 10.85 -8.78 -26.20
C LEU A 15 12.38 -8.67 -26.10
N ASP A 16 13.05 -8.25 -27.17
CA ASP A 16 14.51 -8.05 -27.16
C ASP A 16 14.91 -6.81 -26.35
N GLN A 17 14.09 -5.76 -26.35
CA GLN A 17 14.28 -4.61 -25.44
C GLN A 17 14.12 -5.00 -23.98
N THR A 18 13.11 -5.81 -23.63
CA THR A 18 12.92 -6.31 -22.27
C THR A 18 14.05 -7.23 -21.82
N LYS A 19 14.59 -8.10 -22.70
CA LYS A 19 15.76 -8.93 -22.40
C LYS A 19 17.04 -8.12 -22.17
N ASN A 20 17.24 -7.03 -22.92
CA ASN A 20 18.38 -6.14 -22.73
C ASN A 20 18.30 -5.27 -21.48
N GLU A 21 17.11 -5.08 -20.89
CA GLU A 21 16.92 -4.43 -19.60
C GLU A 21 17.17 -5.38 -18.42
N GLU A 22 17.11 -6.71 -18.61
CA GLU A 22 17.38 -7.72 -17.59
C GLU A 22 18.87 -7.86 -17.21
N HIS A 23 19.79 -7.24 -17.92
CA HIS A 23 21.23 -7.22 -17.57
C HIS A 23 21.62 -6.09 -16.60
N LYS A 24 20.64 -5.38 -16.00
CA LYS A 24 20.92 -4.53 -14.84
C LYS A 24 21.07 -5.40 -13.61
N GLU A 25 22.15 -5.15 -12.86
CA GLU A 25 22.57 -5.78 -11.59
C GLU A 25 21.45 -6.56 -10.91
N VAL A 26 21.67 -7.87 -10.72
CA VAL A 26 20.76 -8.72 -9.94
C VAL A 26 20.74 -8.17 -8.52
N THR A 27 19.82 -7.25 -8.27
CA THR A 27 19.53 -6.77 -6.92
C THR A 27 19.09 -7.96 -6.09
N ARG A 28 19.73 -8.17 -4.95
CA ARG A 28 19.30 -9.22 -4.01
C ARG A 28 17.88 -8.93 -3.58
N LEU A 29 17.09 -9.98 -3.35
CA LEU A 29 15.65 -9.88 -3.07
C LEU A 29 15.30 -8.89 -1.93
N ASN A 30 16.21 -8.70 -0.98
CA ASN A 30 15.99 -7.84 0.18
C ASN A 30 16.89 -6.59 0.21
N ASP A 31 17.50 -6.18 -0.90
CA ASP A 31 18.36 -4.99 -0.91
C ASP A 31 17.54 -3.71 -0.65
N ARG A 32 16.40 -3.58 -1.32
CA ARG A 32 15.48 -2.44 -1.17
C ARG A 32 14.08 -2.96 -0.92
N VAL A 33 13.58 -2.79 0.29
CA VAL A 33 12.27 -3.33 0.68
C VAL A 33 11.28 -2.19 0.91
N LEU A 34 10.17 -2.25 0.19
CA LEU A 34 9.02 -1.37 0.41
C LEU A 34 8.02 -2.09 1.33
N ILE A 35 7.76 -1.51 2.50
CA ILE A 35 6.76 -2.01 3.44
C ILE A 35 5.59 -1.02 3.46
N ILE A 36 4.40 -1.49 3.14
CA ILE A 36 3.20 -0.67 2.93
C ILE A 36 2.21 -0.92 4.06
N ASP A 37 1.78 0.17 4.69
CA ASP A 37 0.59 0.18 5.54
C ASP A 37 -0.66 0.01 4.67
N GLY A 38 -1.19 -1.20 4.65
CA GLY A 38 -2.25 -1.61 3.73
C GLY A 38 -3.55 -0.88 4.01
N LEU A 39 -3.99 -0.85 5.27
CA LEU A 39 -5.27 -0.23 5.63
C LEU A 39 -5.23 1.30 5.46
N ASN A 40 -4.15 1.95 5.88
CA ASN A 40 -3.97 3.40 5.71
C ASN A 40 -4.02 3.79 4.23
N THR A 41 -3.30 3.04 3.38
CA THR A 41 -3.26 3.29 1.93
C THR A 41 -4.63 3.09 1.29
N PHE A 42 -5.36 2.04 1.65
CA PHE A 42 -6.69 1.75 1.13
C PHE A 42 -7.72 2.81 1.54
N ILE A 43 -7.82 3.11 2.84
CA ILE A 43 -8.81 4.08 3.36
C ILE A 43 -8.62 5.45 2.73
N ARG A 44 -7.39 5.85 2.46
CA ARG A 44 -7.10 7.12 1.79
C ARG A 44 -7.56 7.14 0.34
N GLY A 45 -7.27 6.05 -0.41
CA GLY A 45 -7.79 5.88 -1.76
C GLY A 45 -9.32 5.94 -1.76
N PHE A 46 -9.95 5.20 -0.85
CA PHE A 46 -11.39 5.16 -0.69
C PHE A 46 -12.00 6.54 -0.37
N ALA A 47 -11.39 7.30 0.53
CA ALA A 47 -11.93 8.57 1.02
C ALA A 47 -11.90 9.70 -0.02
N VAL A 48 -10.97 9.67 -0.98
CA VAL A 48 -10.75 10.79 -1.91
C VAL A 48 -11.12 10.49 -3.36
N ASN A 49 -11.14 9.22 -3.76
CA ASN A 49 -11.35 8.84 -5.15
C ASN A 49 -12.84 8.49 -5.40
N PRO A 50 -13.56 9.24 -6.25
CA PRO A 50 -14.97 8.96 -6.55
C PRO A 50 -15.17 7.97 -7.70
N ALA A 51 -14.13 7.23 -8.14
CA ALA A 51 -14.23 6.36 -9.28
C ALA A 51 -15.32 5.28 -9.11
N MET A 52 -16.09 5.09 -10.16
CA MET A 52 -17.11 4.06 -10.29
C MET A 52 -16.71 3.07 -11.39
N ASN A 53 -17.23 1.84 -11.32
CA ASN A 53 -17.19 0.89 -12.43
C ASN A 53 -18.39 1.13 -13.38
N ASP A 54 -18.50 0.32 -14.43
CA ASP A 54 -19.55 0.44 -15.43
C ASP A 54 -20.96 0.14 -14.86
N ASP A 55 -21.03 -0.58 -13.74
CA ASP A 55 -22.30 -0.87 -13.03
C ASP A 55 -22.67 0.25 -12.03
N GLY A 56 -21.89 1.35 -11.97
CA GLY A 56 -22.12 2.45 -11.03
C GLY A 56 -21.68 2.14 -9.58
N LEU A 57 -20.92 1.07 -9.35
CA LEU A 57 -20.40 0.74 -8.03
C LEU A 57 -19.09 1.49 -7.76
N HIS A 58 -18.97 2.07 -6.58
CA HIS A 58 -17.75 2.75 -6.18
C HIS A 58 -16.57 1.77 -6.07
N ILE A 59 -15.43 2.14 -6.70
CA ILE A 59 -14.19 1.35 -6.73
C ILE A 59 -12.97 2.21 -6.38
N GLY A 60 -13.19 3.37 -5.80
CA GLY A 60 -12.15 4.37 -5.53
C GLY A 60 -11.05 3.88 -4.59
N GLY A 61 -11.38 3.05 -3.60
CA GLY A 61 -10.41 2.46 -2.68
C GLY A 61 -9.45 1.52 -3.39
N LEU A 62 -9.99 0.63 -4.20
CA LEU A 62 -9.21 -0.33 -4.99
C LEU A 62 -8.26 0.38 -5.97
N ILE A 63 -8.81 1.27 -6.80
CA ILE A 63 -8.01 2.02 -7.78
C ILE A 63 -6.98 2.92 -7.09
N GLY A 64 -7.38 3.61 -6.03
CA GLY A 64 -6.51 4.51 -5.28
C GLY A 64 -5.32 3.76 -4.66
N PHE A 65 -5.58 2.58 -4.10
CA PHE A 65 -4.54 1.71 -3.55
C PHE A 65 -3.54 1.28 -4.63
N LEU A 66 -4.03 0.64 -5.69
CA LEU A 66 -3.17 0.10 -6.75
C LEU A 66 -2.35 1.18 -7.46
N ARG A 67 -2.94 2.35 -7.73
CA ARG A 67 -2.21 3.50 -8.30
C ARG A 67 -1.13 4.02 -7.36
N SER A 68 -1.41 4.08 -6.06
CA SER A 68 -0.45 4.55 -5.07
C SER A 68 0.74 3.59 -4.93
N VAL A 69 0.49 2.29 -4.90
CA VAL A 69 1.53 1.25 -4.86
C VAL A 69 2.38 1.30 -6.12
N ARG A 70 1.73 1.29 -7.31
CA ARG A 70 2.44 1.38 -8.59
C ARG A 70 3.35 2.61 -8.64
N TYR A 71 2.81 3.79 -8.34
CA TYR A 71 3.57 5.04 -8.35
C TYR A 71 4.79 4.98 -7.40
N THR A 72 4.60 4.40 -6.22
CA THR A 72 5.69 4.25 -5.24
C THR A 72 6.74 3.26 -5.73
N CYS A 73 6.35 2.15 -6.31
CA CYS A 73 7.26 1.19 -6.92
C CYS A 73 8.05 1.81 -8.09
N ASP A 74 7.40 2.62 -8.92
CA ASP A 74 8.04 3.30 -10.04
C ASP A 74 9.13 4.30 -9.59
N ILE A 75 8.92 4.96 -8.45
CA ILE A 75 9.90 5.92 -7.90
C ILE A 75 10.99 5.23 -7.11
N LEU A 76 10.62 4.33 -6.19
CA LEU A 76 11.56 3.74 -5.23
C LEU A 76 12.29 2.51 -5.78
N LYS A 77 11.76 1.89 -6.84
CA LYS A 77 12.33 0.69 -7.47
C LYS A 77 12.69 -0.40 -6.44
N PRO A 78 11.75 -0.83 -5.59
CA PRO A 78 12.05 -1.84 -4.58
C PRO A 78 12.34 -3.20 -5.21
N SER A 79 13.24 -3.97 -4.60
CA SER A 79 13.49 -5.37 -4.95
C SER A 79 12.46 -6.30 -4.33
N ARG A 80 11.76 -5.86 -3.27
CA ARG A 80 10.68 -6.59 -2.59
C ARG A 80 9.61 -5.63 -2.09
N CYS A 81 8.35 -6.05 -2.21
CA CYS A 81 7.19 -5.33 -1.68
C CYS A 81 6.48 -6.20 -0.62
N ILE A 82 6.26 -5.63 0.55
CA ILE A 82 5.53 -6.24 1.67
C ILE A 82 4.36 -5.32 2.00
N ILE A 83 3.15 -5.88 2.05
CA ILE A 83 1.96 -5.15 2.47
C ILE A 83 1.48 -5.72 3.80
N VAL A 84 1.31 -4.85 4.78
CA VAL A 84 0.90 -5.23 6.13
C VAL A 84 -0.50 -4.71 6.40
N PHE A 85 -1.38 -5.59 6.85
CA PHE A 85 -2.72 -5.25 7.32
C PHE A 85 -2.84 -5.50 8.82
N ASP A 86 -3.73 -4.74 9.48
CA ASP A 86 -4.07 -5.00 10.87
C ASP A 86 -4.63 -6.41 11.04
N GLY A 87 -4.16 -7.11 12.05
CA GLY A 87 -4.68 -8.41 12.40
C GLY A 87 -6.02 -8.31 13.16
N LYS A 88 -6.79 -9.40 13.11
CA LYS A 88 -8.03 -9.49 13.86
C LYS A 88 -7.75 -9.30 15.36
N GLY A 89 -8.38 -8.30 15.97
CA GLY A 89 -8.25 -8.05 17.41
C GLY A 89 -7.02 -7.25 17.86
N GLY A 90 -6.22 -6.65 16.98
CA GLY A 90 -5.08 -5.81 17.34
C GLY A 90 -5.48 -4.60 18.22
N SER A 91 -6.33 -3.72 17.69
CA SER A 91 -6.80 -2.54 18.44
C SER A 91 -7.61 -2.86 19.73
N PRO A 92 -8.49 -3.88 19.76
CA PRO A 92 -9.14 -4.31 21.00
C PRO A 92 -8.17 -4.75 22.09
N LYS A 93 -7.07 -5.41 21.75
CA LYS A 93 -6.05 -5.82 22.73
C LYS A 93 -5.38 -4.60 23.39
N ARG A 94 -4.99 -3.59 22.61
CA ARG A 94 -4.43 -2.35 23.14
C ARG A 94 -5.41 -1.59 24.04
N ARG A 95 -6.71 -1.55 23.69
CA ARG A 95 -7.74 -0.92 24.51
C ARG A 95 -7.95 -1.63 25.87
N LYS A 96 -7.72 -2.94 25.94
CA LYS A 96 -7.76 -3.65 27.21
C LYS A 96 -6.63 -3.21 28.15
N ILE A 97 -5.46 -2.89 27.60
CA ILE A 97 -4.29 -2.42 28.37
C ILE A 97 -4.41 -0.93 28.66
N TYR A 98 -4.86 -0.14 27.68
CA TYR A 98 -5.03 1.30 27.78
C TYR A 98 -6.41 1.72 27.21
N PRO A 99 -7.45 1.87 28.07
CA PRO A 99 -8.82 2.12 27.61
C PRO A 99 -9.00 3.40 26.79
N GLU A 100 -8.18 4.42 27.03
CA GLU A 100 -8.22 5.69 26.27
C GLU A 100 -7.62 5.59 24.86
N TYR A 101 -6.99 4.47 24.53
CA TYR A 101 -6.37 4.27 23.21
C TYR A 101 -7.39 4.39 22.08
N LYS A 102 -7.20 5.38 21.22
CA LYS A 102 -8.11 5.69 20.10
C LYS A 102 -9.56 6.00 20.52
N ALA A 103 -9.83 6.29 21.82
CA ALA A 103 -11.20 6.58 22.32
C ALA A 103 -11.82 7.81 21.65
N ASN A 104 -11.01 8.80 21.28
CA ASN A 104 -11.45 10.04 20.67
C ASN A 104 -11.67 9.95 19.15
N ARG A 105 -11.49 8.78 18.53
CA ARG A 105 -11.81 8.60 17.11
C ARG A 105 -13.33 8.57 16.95
N LYS A 106 -13.93 9.75 16.70
CA LYS A 106 -15.34 9.86 16.33
C LYS A 106 -15.55 9.13 15.00
N VAL A 107 -16.54 8.26 14.95
CA VAL A 107 -17.01 7.67 13.69
C VAL A 107 -17.51 8.82 12.82
N LYS A 108 -16.77 9.16 11.77
CA LYS A 108 -17.22 10.15 10.80
C LYS A 108 -18.41 9.56 10.04
N SER A 109 -19.44 10.36 9.84
CA SER A 109 -20.69 9.94 9.19
C SER A 109 -20.47 9.46 7.75
N LYS A 110 -19.49 9.98 7.03
CA LYS A 110 -19.10 9.56 5.66
C LYS A 110 -17.61 9.77 5.47
N LEU A 111 -16.91 8.78 4.95
CA LEU A 111 -15.47 8.86 4.62
C LEU A 111 -15.26 9.53 3.27
N ASN A 112 -15.95 9.07 2.24
CA ASN A 112 -15.88 9.66 0.92
C ASN A 112 -17.06 10.64 0.73
N ARG A 113 -16.74 11.92 0.66
CA ARG A 113 -17.72 13.01 0.48
C ARG A 113 -18.01 13.32 -0.99
N ASN A 114 -17.25 12.74 -1.91
CA ASN A 114 -17.38 12.96 -3.35
C ASN A 114 -18.29 11.94 -4.01
N VAL A 115 -18.78 10.96 -3.26
CA VAL A 115 -19.70 9.92 -3.70
C VAL A 115 -21.06 10.14 -3.06
N ASP A 116 -22.11 10.07 -3.86
CA ASP A 116 -23.48 10.05 -3.34
C ASP A 116 -23.82 8.64 -2.87
N TRP A 117 -23.83 8.46 -1.55
CA TRP A 117 -24.16 7.18 -0.89
C TRP A 117 -25.65 7.06 -0.59
N GLY A 118 -26.51 7.94 -1.13
CA GLY A 118 -27.91 7.99 -0.76
C GLY A 118 -28.10 8.30 0.74
N THR A 119 -29.15 7.76 1.35
CA THR A 119 -29.53 8.01 2.75
C THR A 119 -28.99 6.96 3.73
N ALA A 120 -28.44 5.84 3.25
CA ALA A 120 -28.01 4.73 4.09
C ALA A 120 -26.48 4.73 4.31
N PRO A 121 -25.99 4.96 5.55
CA PRO A 121 -24.55 4.87 5.87
C PRO A 121 -23.98 3.44 5.66
N GLN A 122 -24.86 2.45 5.59
CA GLN A 122 -24.51 1.04 5.38
C GLN A 122 -23.89 0.80 4.00
N ASP A 123 -24.29 1.56 2.98
CA ASP A 123 -23.81 1.39 1.61
C ASP A 123 -22.32 1.72 1.47
N GLU A 124 -21.84 2.74 2.19
CA GLU A 124 -20.42 3.08 2.20
C GLU A 124 -19.57 1.98 2.87
N GLN A 125 -20.04 1.44 4.00
CA GLN A 125 -19.34 0.39 4.72
C GLN A 125 -19.31 -0.92 3.93
N GLU A 126 -20.42 -1.26 3.31
CA GLU A 126 -20.51 -2.46 2.50
C GLU A 126 -19.62 -2.34 1.25
N SER A 127 -19.65 -1.21 0.56
CA SER A 127 -18.74 -0.91 -0.55
C SER A 127 -17.27 -1.01 -0.12
N MET A 128 -16.93 -0.50 1.05
CA MET A 128 -15.57 -0.57 1.58
C MET A 128 -15.13 -2.01 1.84
N LYS A 129 -15.99 -2.85 2.41
CA LYS A 129 -15.70 -4.28 2.66
C LYS A 129 -15.53 -5.06 1.35
N GLN A 130 -16.41 -4.84 0.38
CA GLN A 130 -16.36 -5.51 -0.92
C GLN A 130 -15.08 -5.14 -1.67
N GLN A 131 -14.72 -3.85 -1.68
CA GLN A 131 -13.48 -3.39 -2.30
C GLN A 131 -12.24 -3.94 -1.60
N MET A 132 -12.25 -4.00 -0.26
CA MET A 132 -11.14 -4.59 0.50
C MET A 132 -10.98 -6.08 0.21
N GLY A 133 -12.06 -6.85 0.20
CA GLY A 133 -12.03 -8.26 -0.18
C GLY A 133 -11.45 -8.43 -1.58
N ARG A 134 -11.98 -7.69 -2.57
CA ARG A 134 -11.47 -7.73 -3.94
C ARG A 134 -10.01 -7.29 -4.05
N LEU A 135 -9.58 -6.33 -3.24
CA LEU A 135 -8.18 -5.92 -3.20
C LEU A 135 -7.29 -7.07 -2.75
N ILE A 136 -7.64 -7.76 -1.68
CA ILE A 136 -6.87 -8.92 -1.19
C ILE A 136 -6.77 -10.00 -2.29
N ASP A 137 -7.90 -10.35 -2.94
CA ASP A 137 -7.91 -11.32 -4.05
C ASP A 137 -6.90 -10.93 -5.16
N TYR A 138 -6.80 -9.65 -5.49
CA TYR A 138 -5.84 -9.17 -6.50
C TYR A 138 -4.41 -9.20 -5.99
N LEU A 139 -4.17 -8.80 -4.76
CA LEU A 139 -2.84 -8.76 -4.18
C LEU A 139 -2.23 -10.17 -4.04
N GLU A 140 -3.06 -11.19 -3.77
CA GLU A 140 -2.62 -12.59 -3.72
C GLU A 140 -2.12 -13.13 -5.07
N GLN A 141 -2.51 -12.48 -6.18
CA GLN A 141 -2.04 -12.85 -7.53
C GLN A 141 -0.74 -12.12 -7.94
N LEU A 142 -0.25 -11.20 -7.12
CA LEU A 142 0.93 -10.40 -7.42
C LEU A 142 2.18 -10.95 -6.71
N PRO A 143 3.40 -10.74 -7.26
CA PRO A 143 4.65 -11.17 -6.66
C PRO A 143 5.05 -10.29 -5.47
N LEU A 144 4.23 -10.27 -4.43
CA LEU A 144 4.44 -9.51 -3.20
C LEU A 144 4.13 -10.36 -1.97
N THR A 145 4.50 -9.86 -0.79
CA THR A 145 4.24 -10.54 0.48
C THR A 145 3.11 -9.82 1.21
N LEU A 146 2.05 -10.56 1.57
CA LEU A 146 0.98 -10.08 2.43
C LEU A 146 1.20 -10.57 3.87
N ILE A 147 1.06 -9.68 4.84
CA ILE A 147 1.20 -10.01 6.26
C ILE A 147 0.01 -9.43 7.03
N SER A 148 -0.63 -10.28 7.82
CA SER A 148 -1.60 -9.90 8.84
C SER A 148 -1.45 -10.84 10.03
N ILE A 149 -1.24 -10.31 11.23
CA ILE A 149 -0.98 -11.11 12.44
C ILE A 149 -2.07 -10.84 13.44
N ASP A 150 -2.82 -11.87 13.83
CA ASP A 150 -3.90 -11.74 14.79
C ASP A 150 -3.43 -11.13 16.13
N ASN A 151 -4.24 -10.24 16.66
CA ASN A 151 -3.98 -9.45 17.88
C ASN A 151 -2.78 -8.48 17.82
N VAL A 152 -2.26 -8.19 16.62
CA VAL A 152 -1.19 -7.23 16.40
C VAL A 152 -1.65 -6.16 15.42
N GLU A 153 -1.34 -4.90 15.67
CA GLU A 153 -1.58 -3.81 14.71
C GLU A 153 -0.48 -3.79 13.63
N ALA A 154 -0.84 -3.31 12.43
CA ALA A 154 0.10 -3.22 11.31
C ALA A 154 1.35 -2.41 11.67
N ASP A 155 1.20 -1.34 12.44
CA ASP A 155 2.30 -0.46 12.85
C ASP A 155 3.39 -1.22 13.62
N ASP A 156 2.98 -2.12 14.53
CA ASP A 156 3.91 -2.94 15.31
C ASP A 156 4.63 -3.96 14.42
N VAL A 157 3.91 -4.57 13.48
CA VAL A 157 4.48 -5.53 12.53
C VAL A 157 5.49 -4.84 11.63
N MET A 158 5.16 -3.67 11.07
CA MET A 158 6.03 -2.88 10.22
C MET A 158 7.29 -2.44 10.98
N ALA A 159 7.14 -1.96 12.22
CA ALA A 159 8.26 -1.61 13.08
C ALA A 159 9.17 -2.81 13.35
N TYR A 160 8.59 -3.96 13.70
CA TYR A 160 9.34 -5.17 13.97
C TYR A 160 10.11 -5.66 12.74
N ILE A 161 9.47 -5.70 11.57
CA ILE A 161 10.12 -6.13 10.33
C ILE A 161 11.29 -5.20 10.00
N SER A 162 11.10 -3.89 10.11
CA SER A 162 12.12 -2.90 9.74
C SER A 162 13.31 -2.88 10.71
N GLN A 163 13.07 -3.12 12.00
CA GLN A 163 14.09 -2.96 13.03
C GLN A 163 14.74 -4.28 13.46
N GLN A 164 14.03 -5.42 13.34
CA GLN A 164 14.48 -6.68 13.89
C GLN A 164 14.67 -7.81 12.85
N VAL A 165 13.95 -7.75 11.73
CA VAL A 165 13.97 -8.83 10.73
C VAL A 165 14.87 -8.49 9.55
N LEU A 166 14.68 -7.31 8.96
CA LEU A 166 15.40 -6.88 7.75
C LEU A 166 16.50 -5.85 8.13
N THR A 167 17.43 -6.29 8.98
CA THR A 167 18.46 -5.42 9.57
C THR A 167 19.53 -4.93 8.60
N GLU A 168 19.68 -5.56 7.44
CA GLU A 168 20.68 -5.20 6.42
C GLU A 168 20.06 -4.59 5.16
N SER A 169 18.74 -4.42 5.14
CA SER A 169 18.01 -3.92 3.97
C SER A 169 17.84 -2.41 4.01
N ASP A 170 17.82 -1.78 2.85
CA ASP A 170 17.32 -0.42 2.66
C ASP A 170 15.79 -0.45 2.72
N ILE A 171 15.17 0.17 3.71
CA ILE A 171 13.73 0.04 3.97
C ILE A 171 13.00 1.34 3.71
N PHE A 172 11.89 1.24 3.01
CA PHE A 172 10.96 2.32 2.75
C PHE A 172 9.61 1.97 3.37
N LEU A 173 9.23 2.66 4.45
CA LEU A 173 7.90 2.53 5.06
C LEU A 173 6.93 3.47 4.35
N MET A 174 5.91 2.93 3.71
CA MET A 174 4.88 3.73 3.03
C MET A 174 3.68 3.88 3.94
N SER A 175 3.57 5.02 4.57
CA SER A 175 2.42 5.43 5.38
C SER A 175 2.30 6.95 5.45
N THR A 176 1.15 7.43 5.88
CA THR A 176 0.94 8.85 6.21
C THR A 176 0.95 9.12 7.69
N ASP A 177 1.06 8.08 8.49
CA ASP A 177 1.19 8.21 9.92
C ASP A 177 2.58 8.76 10.27
N LYS A 178 2.58 9.82 11.07
CA LYS A 178 3.82 10.47 11.49
C LYS A 178 4.56 9.66 12.55
N ASP A 179 3.87 8.72 13.19
CA ASP A 179 4.48 7.90 14.23
C ASP A 179 5.61 7.02 13.67
N PHE A 180 5.56 6.70 12.36
CA PHE A 180 6.66 6.02 11.69
C PHE A 180 7.94 6.86 11.55
N LEU A 181 7.87 8.18 11.70
CA LEU A 181 9.08 9.03 11.62
C LEU A 181 10.07 8.73 12.75
N GLN A 182 9.62 8.18 13.87
CA GLN A 182 10.49 7.72 14.96
C GLN A 182 11.38 6.52 14.58
N LEU A 183 11.03 5.79 13.51
CA LEU A 183 11.80 4.64 13.03
C LEU A 183 12.87 5.03 12.00
N VAL A 184 12.90 6.28 11.57
CA VAL A 184 13.81 6.74 10.53
C VAL A 184 15.25 6.75 11.03
N ASP A 185 16.11 6.05 10.31
CA ASP A 185 17.55 5.96 10.53
C ASP A 185 18.31 6.01 9.19
N ASP A 186 19.56 5.54 9.15
CA ASP A 186 20.36 5.51 7.93
C ASP A 186 19.82 4.51 6.89
N ARG A 187 19.11 3.44 7.32
CA ARG A 187 18.51 2.40 6.48
C ARG A 187 17.01 2.58 6.27
N VAL A 188 16.29 3.01 7.31
CA VAL A 188 14.83 3.12 7.30
C VAL A 188 14.43 4.52 6.93
N LYS A 189 13.62 4.64 5.90
CA LYS A 189 13.07 5.90 5.39
C LYS A 189 11.56 5.81 5.34
N VAL A 190 10.86 6.93 5.49
CA VAL A 190 9.38 6.98 5.39
C VAL A 190 8.98 7.70 4.11
N TRP A 191 8.20 7.03 3.29
CA TRP A 191 7.57 7.59 2.10
C TRP A 191 6.14 8.01 2.39
N SER A 192 5.86 9.30 2.23
CA SER A 192 4.50 9.82 2.31
C SER A 192 3.90 9.95 0.91
N PRO A 193 2.98 9.08 0.50
CA PRO A 193 2.40 9.11 -0.85
C PRO A 193 1.55 10.34 -1.11
N THR A 194 0.99 10.97 -0.05
CA THR A 194 0.21 12.20 -0.18
C THR A 194 1.07 13.41 -0.46
N LYS A 195 2.15 13.53 0.30
CA LYS A 195 3.06 14.66 0.17
C LYS A 195 4.07 14.45 -0.95
N LYS A 196 4.13 13.22 -1.50
CA LYS A 196 5.15 12.78 -2.45
C LYS A 196 6.55 13.11 -1.92
N LYS A 197 6.76 12.84 -0.64
CA LYS A 197 7.99 13.19 0.08
C LYS A 197 8.58 11.98 0.76
N LEU A 198 9.89 11.82 0.59
CA LEU A 198 10.70 10.86 1.32
C LEU A 198 11.29 11.56 2.56
N TYR A 199 11.05 10.99 3.72
CA TYR A 199 11.67 11.41 4.98
C TYR A 199 12.87 10.52 5.26
N THR A 200 14.03 11.15 5.28
CA THR A 200 15.32 10.58 5.64
C THR A 200 15.77 11.17 6.97
N LYS A 201 16.81 10.60 7.58
CA LYS A 201 17.40 11.11 8.81
C LYS A 201 17.75 12.59 8.72
N ASP A 202 18.36 13.01 7.63
CA ASP A 202 18.76 14.41 7.40
C ASP A 202 17.56 15.35 7.18
N ALA A 203 16.43 14.82 6.74
CA ALA A 203 15.22 15.61 6.46
C ALA A 203 14.31 15.79 7.69
N ILE A 204 14.63 15.14 8.82
CA ILE A 204 13.86 15.18 10.07
C ILE A 204 14.55 16.03 11.13
N GLN A 205 15.86 16.25 11.00
CA GLN A 205 16.62 17.22 11.78
C GLN A 205 16.29 18.64 11.32
#